data_fb9f78289edeee81deac99ef5931f8e3
#
_entry.id   fb9f78289edeee81deac99ef5931f8e3
#
_cell.length_a   1.000
_cell.length_b   1.000
_cell.length_c   1.000
_cell.angle_alpha   90.00
_cell.angle_beta   90.00
_cell.angle_gamma   90.00
#
_symmetry.space_group_name_H-M   'P 1'
#
loop_
_entity.id
_entity.type
_entity.pdbx_description
1 polymer ?
#
loop_
_entity_poly.entity_id
_entity_poly.type
_entity_poly.pdbx_seq_one_letter_code
_entity_poly.pdbx_strand_id
1 'polypeptide(L)'
;IYDIRGQKGLANKRRCFIMTVNPIENGIVLDHIHAGKSLELYRLLGLDKLSCSVAIIKNATSKKMGKKDIIKIDEVIDLDFDLIAYLAPSTTVNIIRNGKLEKMDKMEPPAYLKNVIKCKNPRCITSVEQELDHIFKLTDPQGPVYRCIYCETRAPKWSGQ
;
A
#
# COMPACT_ATOMS: atom_id res chain seq x y z
N ILE A 1 -4.41 -11.29 45.94
CA ILE A 1 -5.59 -12.05 46.33
C ILE A 1 -5.20 -13.53 46.18
N TYR A 2 -5.09 -14.25 47.25
CA TYR A 2 -4.80 -15.70 47.26
C TYR A 2 -6.12 -16.45 47.13
N ASP A 3 -6.11 -17.52 46.31
CA ASP A 3 -7.25 -18.45 46.33
C ASP A 3 -7.13 -19.35 47.60
N ILE A 4 -8.24 -19.98 47.95
CA ILE A 4 -8.38 -20.80 49.17
C ILE A 4 -7.46 -22.01 49.20
N ARG A 5 -6.56 -22.22 48.22
CA ARG A 5 -5.58 -23.32 48.16
C ARG A 5 -4.13 -22.84 48.16
N GLY A 6 -3.86 -21.53 48.36
CA GLY A 6 -2.51 -21.00 48.54
C GLY A 6 -1.58 -21.12 47.31
N GLN A 7 -2.11 -21.38 46.14
CA GLN A 7 -1.30 -21.39 44.92
C GLN A 7 -1.20 -19.99 44.29
N LYS A 8 0.04 -19.54 44.14
CA LYS A 8 0.33 -18.31 43.36
C LYS A 8 -0.19 -18.50 41.94
N GLY A 9 -1.23 -17.76 41.55
CA GLY A 9 -1.71 -17.75 40.20
C GLY A 9 -0.56 -17.42 39.24
N LEU A 10 -0.22 -18.38 38.39
CA LEU A 10 0.70 -18.13 37.28
C LEU A 10 0.11 -17.00 36.44
N ALA A 11 0.77 -15.85 36.46
CA ALA A 11 0.51 -14.80 35.53
C ALA A 11 0.56 -15.43 34.12
N ASN A 12 -0.57 -15.46 33.46
CA ASN A 12 -0.72 -15.97 32.11
C ASN A 12 0.13 -15.07 31.19
N LYS A 13 1.43 -15.40 31.08
CA LYS A 13 2.27 -14.84 30.02
C LYS A 13 1.62 -15.26 28.72
N ARG A 14 0.82 -14.37 28.15
CA ARG A 14 0.37 -14.49 26.77
C ARG A 14 1.62 -14.75 25.94
N ARG A 15 1.85 -16.01 25.59
CA ARG A 15 2.87 -16.39 24.62
C ARG A 15 2.47 -15.66 23.34
N CYS A 16 3.15 -14.58 23.04
CA CYS A 16 3.06 -13.94 21.76
C CYS A 16 3.66 -14.95 20.76
N PHE A 17 2.79 -15.73 20.10
CA PHE A 17 3.22 -16.57 18.99
C PHE A 17 3.71 -15.61 17.90
N ILE A 18 5.00 -15.70 17.59
CA ILE A 18 5.57 -15.00 16.44
C ILE A 18 4.89 -15.59 15.22
N MET A 19 4.06 -14.78 14.56
CA MET A 19 3.45 -15.17 13.30
C MET A 19 4.56 -15.23 12.23
N THR A 20 4.92 -16.44 11.81
CA THR A 20 5.94 -16.67 10.79
C THR A 20 5.22 -16.77 9.44
N VAL A 21 5.42 -15.81 8.56
CA VAL A 21 5.01 -15.90 7.16
C VAL A 21 6.21 -16.38 6.37
N ASN A 22 6.03 -17.42 5.57
CA ASN A 22 7.11 -18.02 4.79
C ASN A 22 7.86 -16.97 3.97
N PRO A 23 9.19 -17.10 3.83
CA PRO A 23 9.95 -16.27 2.93
C PRO A 23 9.50 -16.51 1.48
N ILE A 24 9.47 -15.46 0.67
CA ILE A 24 9.18 -15.54 -0.76
C ILE A 24 10.46 -15.94 -1.48
N GLU A 25 10.38 -16.94 -2.34
CA GLU A 25 11.48 -17.31 -3.23
C GLU A 25 11.47 -16.49 -4.53
N ASN A 26 10.30 -16.35 -5.15
CA ASN A 26 10.09 -15.52 -6.32
C ASN A 26 8.80 -14.74 -6.16
N GLY A 27 8.88 -13.41 -6.15
CA GLY A 27 7.70 -12.60 -5.97
C GLY A 27 7.99 -11.15 -5.61
N ILE A 28 6.97 -10.46 -5.15
CA ILE A 28 7.02 -9.04 -4.81
C ILE A 28 6.61 -8.83 -3.35
N VAL A 29 7.36 -7.97 -2.66
CA VAL A 29 7.01 -7.51 -1.31
C VAL A 29 6.84 -6.00 -1.31
N LEU A 30 5.61 -5.56 -1.04
CA LEU A 30 5.28 -4.17 -0.78
C LEU A 30 5.47 -3.92 0.72
N ASP A 31 6.50 -3.17 1.08
CA ASP A 31 6.86 -2.87 2.47
C ASP A 31 6.64 -1.37 2.77
N HIS A 32 6.64 -1.02 4.07
CA HIS A 32 6.43 0.36 4.54
C HIS A 32 5.08 0.98 4.15
N ILE A 33 4.04 0.17 3.95
CA ILE A 33 2.68 0.64 3.78
C ILE A 33 2.20 1.22 5.13
N HIS A 34 1.53 2.36 5.12
CA HIS A 34 0.93 2.91 6.34
C HIS A 34 -0.06 1.92 6.95
N ALA A 35 0.03 1.75 8.28
CA ALA A 35 -0.80 0.81 9.02
C ALA A 35 -2.30 1.07 8.77
N GLY A 36 -3.02 0.01 8.39
CA GLY A 36 -4.44 0.06 8.05
C GLY A 36 -4.75 0.26 6.57
N LYS A 37 -3.76 0.54 5.70
CA LYS A 37 -3.96 0.84 4.27
C LYS A 37 -3.74 -0.34 3.34
N SER A 38 -3.18 -1.42 3.81
CA SER A 38 -2.88 -2.61 3.01
C SER A 38 -4.09 -3.19 2.28
N LEU A 39 -5.26 -3.25 2.92
CA LEU A 39 -6.46 -3.82 2.29
C LEU A 39 -7.03 -2.94 1.18
N GLU A 40 -6.93 -1.63 1.33
CA GLU A 40 -7.36 -0.69 0.29
C GLU A 40 -6.42 -0.78 -0.91
N LEU A 41 -5.11 -0.78 -0.66
CA LEU A 41 -4.08 -0.95 -1.69
C LEU A 41 -4.23 -2.30 -2.42
N TYR A 42 -4.48 -3.38 -1.68
CA TYR A 42 -4.75 -4.71 -2.21
C TYR A 42 -5.90 -4.70 -3.24
N ARG A 43 -7.01 -4.03 -2.92
CA ARG A 43 -8.16 -3.95 -3.82
C ARG A 43 -7.91 -3.06 -5.02
N LEU A 44 -7.27 -1.90 -4.82
CA LEU A 44 -7.02 -0.95 -5.89
C LEU A 44 -5.99 -1.45 -6.91
N LEU A 45 -5.02 -2.24 -6.46
CA LEU A 45 -4.08 -2.94 -7.34
C LEU A 45 -4.68 -4.20 -8.00
N GLY A 46 -5.93 -4.56 -7.67
CA GLY A 46 -6.59 -5.73 -8.24
C GLY A 46 -5.95 -7.05 -7.82
N LEU A 47 -5.25 -7.08 -6.67
CA LEU A 47 -4.57 -8.29 -6.18
C LEU A 47 -5.55 -9.40 -5.76
N ASP A 48 -6.82 -9.06 -5.57
CA ASP A 48 -7.92 -10.00 -5.34
C ASP A 48 -8.21 -10.91 -6.53
N LYS A 49 -7.76 -10.54 -7.72
CA LYS A 49 -7.95 -11.30 -8.97
C LYS A 49 -6.81 -12.26 -9.28
N LEU A 50 -5.75 -12.21 -8.49
CA LEU A 50 -4.59 -13.09 -8.70
C LEU A 50 -4.89 -14.51 -8.26
N SER A 51 -4.33 -15.48 -8.99
CA SER A 51 -4.39 -16.91 -8.64
C SER A 51 -3.24 -17.34 -7.72
N CYS A 52 -2.18 -16.54 -7.62
CA CYS A 52 -1.05 -16.81 -6.73
C CYS A 52 -1.36 -16.47 -5.27
N SER A 53 -0.53 -16.97 -4.36
CA SER A 53 -0.65 -16.67 -2.93
C SER A 53 -0.34 -15.21 -2.64
N VAL A 54 -1.25 -14.53 -1.92
CA VAL A 54 -1.02 -13.18 -1.42
C VAL A 54 -1.21 -13.16 0.09
N ALA A 55 -0.19 -12.69 0.82
CA ALA A 55 -0.24 -12.53 2.26
C ALA A 55 -0.23 -11.05 2.65
N ILE A 56 -1.15 -10.66 3.53
CA ILE A 56 -1.22 -9.30 4.08
C ILE A 56 -0.90 -9.37 5.57
N ILE A 57 0.14 -8.64 5.97
CA ILE A 57 0.56 -8.52 7.36
C ILE A 57 0.23 -7.11 7.82
N LYS A 58 -0.70 -7.00 8.76
CA LYS A 58 -1.11 -5.71 9.32
C LYS A 58 -0.40 -5.41 10.63
N ASN A 59 -0.11 -4.14 10.87
CA ASN A 59 0.45 -3.66 12.13
C ASN A 59 1.79 -4.32 12.50
N ALA A 60 2.61 -4.67 11.52
CA ALA A 60 3.97 -5.12 11.76
C ALA A 60 4.79 -4.02 12.45
N THR A 61 5.64 -4.40 13.41
CA THR A 61 6.49 -3.43 14.12
C THR A 61 7.52 -2.83 13.16
N SER A 62 7.63 -1.51 13.17
CA SER A 62 8.59 -0.76 12.37
C SER A 62 9.34 0.24 13.22
N LYS A 63 10.68 0.21 13.16
CA LYS A 63 11.52 1.18 13.87
C LYS A 63 11.30 2.62 13.35
N LYS A 64 10.98 2.78 12.08
CA LYS A 64 10.82 4.08 11.41
C LYS A 64 9.41 4.65 11.55
N MET A 65 8.38 3.79 11.47
CA MET A 65 6.97 4.20 11.40
C MET A 65 6.15 3.77 12.62
N GLY A 66 6.78 3.12 13.64
CA GLY A 66 6.08 2.48 14.75
C GLY A 66 5.35 1.22 14.29
N LYS A 67 4.33 1.37 13.45
CA LYS A 67 3.59 0.27 12.83
C LYS A 67 3.53 0.46 11.31
N LYS A 68 3.63 -0.63 10.59
CA LYS A 68 3.50 -0.68 9.12
C LYS A 68 2.69 -1.88 8.70
N ASP A 69 2.14 -1.84 7.49
CA ASP A 69 1.57 -3.00 6.83
C ASP A 69 2.53 -3.51 5.74
N ILE A 70 2.43 -4.78 5.42
CA ILE A 70 3.24 -5.45 4.39
C ILE A 70 2.31 -6.31 3.54
N ILE A 71 2.49 -6.27 2.22
CA ILE A 71 1.83 -7.20 1.28
C ILE A 71 2.92 -8.04 0.62
N LYS A 72 2.75 -9.35 0.63
CA LYS A 72 3.63 -10.31 -0.04
C LYS A 72 2.85 -11.00 -1.15
N ILE A 73 3.39 -11.01 -2.35
CA ILE A 73 2.81 -11.64 -3.54
C ILE A 73 3.80 -12.71 -4.00
N ASP A 74 3.36 -13.97 -4.05
CA ASP A 74 4.21 -15.13 -4.38
C ASP A 74 4.34 -15.31 -5.89
N GLU A 75 4.45 -14.21 -6.62
CA GLU A 75 4.67 -14.14 -8.06
C GLU A 75 5.22 -12.76 -8.44
N VAL A 76 6.06 -12.69 -9.47
CA VAL A 76 6.50 -11.42 -10.06
C VAL A 76 5.48 -11.00 -11.12
N ILE A 77 4.67 -10.02 -10.77
CA ILE A 77 3.61 -9.46 -11.62
C ILE A 77 3.95 -8.03 -12.03
N ASP A 78 3.30 -7.55 -13.09
CA ASP A 78 3.35 -6.14 -13.45
C ASP A 78 2.43 -5.33 -12.52
N LEU A 79 2.99 -4.34 -11.85
CA LEU A 79 2.29 -3.47 -10.92
C LEU A 79 2.23 -2.05 -11.45
N ASP A 80 1.10 -1.39 -11.25
CA ASP A 80 0.96 0.04 -11.50
C ASP A 80 1.73 0.84 -10.43
N PHE A 81 2.99 1.17 -10.73
CA PHE A 81 3.86 1.94 -9.84
C PHE A 81 3.35 3.37 -9.61
N ASP A 82 2.70 3.99 -10.60
CA ASP A 82 2.13 5.33 -10.47
C ASP A 82 0.97 5.32 -9.47
N LEU A 83 0.15 4.29 -9.51
CA LEU A 83 -0.92 4.08 -8.53
C LEU A 83 -0.34 3.86 -7.12
N ILE A 84 0.69 3.03 -6.98
CA ILE A 84 1.35 2.80 -5.68
C ILE A 84 1.96 4.10 -5.15
N ALA A 85 2.68 4.83 -6.00
CA ALA A 85 3.32 6.09 -5.63
C ALA A 85 2.32 7.18 -5.21
N TYR A 86 1.14 7.20 -5.84
CA TYR A 86 0.06 8.11 -5.46
C TYR A 86 -0.60 7.73 -4.14
N LEU A 87 -0.93 6.44 -3.97
CA LEU A 87 -1.68 5.95 -2.80
C LEU A 87 -0.81 5.78 -1.56
N ALA A 88 0.41 5.32 -1.74
CA ALA A 88 1.31 4.94 -0.66
C ALA A 88 2.77 5.33 -0.97
N PRO A 89 3.09 6.64 -1.02
CA PRO A 89 4.43 7.12 -1.43
C PRO A 89 5.56 6.66 -0.49
N SER A 90 5.24 6.20 0.72
CA SER A 90 6.23 5.63 1.65
C SER A 90 6.57 4.17 1.35
N THR A 91 5.81 3.52 0.46
CA THR A 91 5.97 2.10 0.16
C THR A 91 7.28 1.85 -0.57
N THR A 92 7.91 0.74 -0.23
CA THR A 92 9.06 0.20 -0.94
C THR A 92 8.63 -1.08 -1.64
N VAL A 93 8.86 -1.16 -2.94
CA VAL A 93 8.60 -2.36 -3.74
C VAL A 93 9.88 -3.15 -3.85
N ASN A 94 9.89 -4.36 -3.31
CA ASN A 94 11.02 -5.28 -3.34
C ASN A 94 10.68 -6.44 -4.27
N ILE A 95 11.46 -6.61 -5.33
CA ILE A 95 11.37 -7.75 -6.24
C ILE A 95 12.37 -8.80 -5.79
N ILE A 96 11.88 -10.00 -5.51
CA ILE A 96 12.68 -11.13 -5.03
C ILE A 96 12.70 -12.21 -6.11
N ARG A 97 13.90 -12.71 -6.44
CA ARG A 97 14.09 -13.87 -7.31
C ARG A 97 15.13 -14.81 -6.70
N ASN A 98 14.81 -16.11 -6.72
CA ASN A 98 15.67 -17.15 -6.14
C ASN A 98 16.07 -16.87 -4.68
N GLY A 99 15.11 -16.35 -3.90
CA GLY A 99 15.32 -15.97 -2.50
C GLY A 99 16.22 -14.75 -2.27
N LYS A 100 16.62 -14.06 -3.33
CA LYS A 100 17.48 -12.87 -3.26
C LYS A 100 16.72 -11.62 -3.71
N LEU A 101 17.01 -10.51 -3.03
CA LEU A 101 16.50 -9.20 -3.44
C LEU A 101 17.20 -8.80 -4.75
N GLU A 102 16.43 -8.74 -5.84
CA GLU A 102 16.94 -8.32 -7.16
C GLU A 102 16.83 -6.81 -7.33
N LYS A 103 15.69 -6.22 -6.95
CA LYS A 103 15.40 -4.81 -7.12
C LYS A 103 14.64 -4.26 -5.92
N MET A 104 14.99 -3.04 -5.53
CA MET A 104 14.28 -2.27 -4.51
C MET A 104 13.95 -0.90 -5.08
N ASP A 105 12.67 -0.64 -5.32
CA ASP A 105 12.18 0.65 -5.79
C ASP A 105 11.49 1.40 -4.65
N LYS A 106 11.97 2.60 -4.37
CA LYS A 106 11.26 3.56 -3.53
C LYS A 106 10.29 4.33 -4.40
N MET A 107 9.06 4.42 -3.95
CA MET A 107 8.04 5.17 -4.68
C MET A 107 8.26 6.67 -4.51
N GLU A 108 8.37 7.36 -5.64
CA GLU A 108 8.39 8.82 -5.69
C GLU A 108 7.12 9.29 -6.42
N PRO A 109 6.47 10.37 -5.97
CA PRO A 109 5.30 10.89 -6.62
C PRO A 109 5.61 11.26 -8.08
N PRO A 110 4.95 10.65 -9.08
CA PRO A 110 5.19 10.94 -10.48
C PRO A 110 4.74 12.35 -10.84
N ALA A 111 5.34 12.97 -11.84
CA ALA A 111 4.97 14.31 -12.28
C ALA A 111 3.55 14.37 -12.83
N TYR A 112 3.08 13.28 -13.42
CA TYR A 112 1.73 13.13 -13.98
C TYR A 112 1.15 11.77 -13.63
N LEU A 113 -0.17 11.76 -13.37
CA LEU A 113 -0.97 10.54 -13.23
C LEU A 113 -1.92 10.47 -14.42
N LYS A 114 -1.81 9.41 -15.24
CA LYS A 114 -2.67 9.19 -16.40
C LYS A 114 -3.60 8.01 -16.14
N ASN A 115 -4.91 8.27 -16.12
CA ASN A 115 -5.97 7.28 -15.90
C ASN A 115 -5.90 6.51 -14.55
N VAL A 116 -5.06 6.95 -13.63
CA VAL A 116 -4.96 6.38 -12.27
C VAL A 116 -6.16 6.79 -11.42
N ILE A 117 -6.60 8.03 -11.57
CA ILE A 117 -7.75 8.60 -10.86
C ILE A 117 -8.67 9.35 -11.81
N LYS A 118 -9.97 9.32 -11.50
CA LYS A 118 -10.99 10.05 -12.27
C LYS A 118 -11.24 11.44 -11.70
N CYS A 119 -11.39 12.44 -12.57
CA CYS A 119 -11.80 13.77 -12.15
C CYS A 119 -13.22 13.72 -11.59
N LYS A 120 -13.42 14.31 -10.40
CA LYS A 120 -14.74 14.36 -9.74
C LYS A 120 -15.55 15.60 -10.09
N ASN A 121 -14.99 16.53 -10.85
CA ASN A 121 -15.71 17.73 -11.27
C ASN A 121 -16.69 17.38 -12.41
N PRO A 122 -18.01 17.47 -12.20
CA PRO A 122 -18.99 17.14 -13.23
C PRO A 122 -18.95 18.08 -14.45
N ARG A 123 -18.33 19.26 -14.30
CA ARG A 123 -18.14 20.25 -15.39
C ARG A 123 -16.80 20.09 -16.12
N CYS A 124 -16.00 19.11 -15.75
CA CYS A 124 -14.75 18.84 -16.44
C CYS A 124 -15.03 18.19 -17.79
N ILE A 125 -14.27 18.55 -18.82
CA ILE A 125 -14.39 17.96 -20.15
C ILE A 125 -14.26 16.43 -20.08
N THR A 126 -13.40 15.89 -19.21
CA THR A 126 -13.22 14.44 -19.00
C THR A 126 -14.43 13.74 -18.36
N SER A 127 -15.39 14.51 -17.84
CA SER A 127 -16.66 13.95 -17.32
C SER A 127 -17.73 13.87 -18.41
N VAL A 128 -17.54 14.59 -19.52
CA VAL A 128 -18.44 14.64 -20.68
C VAL A 128 -17.91 13.74 -21.79
N GLU A 129 -16.65 13.90 -22.15
CA GLU A 129 -15.96 13.14 -23.19
C GLU A 129 -15.27 11.92 -22.56
N GLN A 130 -15.88 10.75 -22.70
CA GLN A 130 -15.41 9.51 -22.06
C GLN A 130 -14.10 8.97 -22.65
N GLU A 131 -13.74 9.38 -23.87
CA GLU A 131 -12.51 8.95 -24.55
C GLU A 131 -11.28 9.75 -24.11
N LEU A 132 -11.47 10.88 -23.41
CA LEU A 132 -10.36 11.69 -22.94
C LEU A 132 -9.69 11.07 -21.70
N ASP A 133 -8.37 11.00 -21.75
CA ASP A 133 -7.58 10.56 -20.60
C ASP A 133 -7.77 11.49 -19.41
N HIS A 134 -7.96 10.91 -18.23
CA HIS A 134 -7.90 11.62 -16.97
C HIS A 134 -6.45 11.85 -16.61
N ILE A 135 -5.96 13.08 -16.76
CA ILE A 135 -4.57 13.44 -16.47
C ILE A 135 -4.52 14.42 -15.31
N PHE A 136 -3.69 14.11 -14.32
CA PHE A 136 -3.44 14.97 -13.18
C PHE A 136 -1.96 15.30 -13.10
N LYS A 137 -1.64 16.56 -12.86
CA LYS A 137 -0.27 17.07 -12.70
C LYS A 137 0.06 17.28 -11.23
N LEU A 138 1.25 16.88 -10.83
CA LEU A 138 1.80 17.19 -9.51
C LEU A 138 2.07 18.70 -9.42
N THR A 139 1.44 19.37 -8.46
CA THR A 139 1.57 20.82 -8.24
C THR A 139 2.32 21.17 -6.97
N ASP A 140 2.37 20.25 -6.01
CA ASP A 140 3.15 20.40 -4.79
C ASP A 140 3.84 19.04 -4.49
N PRO A 141 5.18 18.96 -4.65
CA PRO A 141 5.91 17.74 -4.37
C PRO A 141 6.17 17.47 -2.88
N GLN A 142 6.10 18.48 -2.01
CA GLN A 142 6.34 18.31 -0.57
C GLN A 142 5.16 17.68 0.16
N GLY A 143 3.95 17.99 -0.28
CA GLY A 143 2.74 17.29 0.15
C GLY A 143 1.98 16.88 -1.10
N PRO A 144 2.17 15.70 -1.69
CA PRO A 144 1.79 15.38 -3.06
C PRO A 144 0.37 15.82 -3.40
N VAL A 145 0.25 16.97 -4.04
CA VAL A 145 -1.02 17.54 -4.49
C VAL A 145 -1.08 17.45 -6.00
N TYR A 146 -2.06 16.70 -6.49
CA TYR A 146 -2.33 16.56 -7.89
C TYR A 146 -3.55 17.37 -8.30
N ARG A 147 -3.50 18.02 -9.47
CA ARG A 147 -4.61 18.76 -10.08
C ARG A 147 -4.88 18.29 -11.49
N CYS A 148 -6.17 18.21 -11.83
CA CYS A 148 -6.60 17.90 -13.18
C CYS A 148 -6.06 18.96 -14.16
N ILE A 149 -5.43 18.53 -15.27
CA ILE A 149 -4.86 19.47 -16.26
C ILE A 149 -5.92 20.27 -17.00
N TYR A 150 -7.18 19.81 -17.04
CA TYR A 150 -8.27 20.46 -17.78
C TYR A 150 -9.06 21.47 -16.94
N CYS A 151 -9.33 21.15 -15.68
CA CYS A 151 -10.20 21.98 -14.83
C CYS A 151 -9.56 22.39 -13.49
N GLU A 152 -8.30 22.04 -13.27
CA GLU A 152 -7.51 22.35 -12.07
C GLU A 152 -8.09 21.85 -10.75
N THR A 153 -9.20 21.11 -10.80
CA THR A 153 -9.77 20.49 -9.60
C THR A 153 -8.74 19.58 -8.96
N ARG A 154 -8.56 19.73 -7.66
CA ARG A 154 -7.67 18.88 -6.86
C ARG A 154 -8.10 17.43 -6.90
N ALA A 155 -7.16 16.54 -7.08
CA ALA A 155 -7.38 15.11 -6.94
C ALA A 155 -7.98 14.79 -5.55
N PRO A 156 -8.89 13.82 -5.45
CA PRO A 156 -9.41 13.41 -4.17
C PRO A 156 -8.26 13.02 -3.24
N LYS A 157 -8.29 13.54 -2.01
CA LYS A 157 -7.35 13.04 -1.00
C LYS A 157 -7.68 11.57 -0.76
N TRP A 158 -6.67 10.74 -0.86
CA TRP A 158 -6.81 9.39 -0.36
C TRP A 158 -6.93 9.45 1.17
N SER A 159 -7.93 8.77 1.74
CA SER A 159 -8.28 8.84 3.16
C SER A 159 -7.20 8.32 4.12
N GLY A 160 -5.96 8.37 3.72
CA GLY A 160 -4.77 7.90 4.41
C GLY A 160 -3.68 8.93 4.62
N GLN A 161 -3.89 10.16 4.21
CA GLN A 161 -2.98 11.28 4.51
C GLN A 161 -3.54 12.15 5.62
#